data_72f393c59d7ccbaec1801c03738f68de
#
_entry.id   72f393c59d7ccbaec1801c03738f68de
#
_cell.length_a   1.000
_cell.length_b   1.000
_cell.length_c   1.000
_cell.angle_alpha   90.00
_cell.angle_beta   90.00
_cell.angle_gamma   90.00
#
_symmetry.space_group_name_H-M   'P 1'
#
loop_
_entity.id
_entity.type
_entity.pdbx_description
1 polymer ?
#
loop_
_entity_poly.entity_id
_entity_poly.type
_entity_poly.pdbx_seq_one_letter_code
_entity_poly.pdbx_strand_id
1 'polypeptide(L)'
;MARAFGLLRGFMGLVLLLNGLAKVFEVHSIRLGPYVANLIDRADTRFILNVEANRNARHPLPGIRSLVNDVFLAHFGFWQWVFTAAEVGIGLLLVLGLASRLAALAALFQFGFLAALYLSNDRWLFEQPLGVLPLLLLVWIPSGRVWGVDGSPLVPARFTGRWPF
;
A
#
# COMPACT_ATOMS: atom_id res chain seq x y z
N MET A 1 12.34 -17.58 -11.85
CA MET A 1 11.12 -16.75 -11.74
C MET A 1 10.59 -16.63 -10.31
N ALA A 2 10.38 -17.71 -9.56
CA ALA A 2 9.79 -17.66 -8.22
C ALA A 2 10.52 -16.71 -7.23
N ARG A 3 11.87 -16.71 -7.23
CA ARG A 3 12.68 -15.82 -6.38
C ARG A 3 12.49 -14.34 -6.71
N ALA A 4 12.27 -13.98 -7.97
CA ALA A 4 12.00 -12.60 -8.36
C ALA A 4 10.68 -12.08 -7.78
N PHE A 5 9.64 -12.91 -7.74
CA PHE A 5 8.37 -12.55 -7.09
C PHE A 5 8.47 -12.47 -5.57
N GLY A 6 9.34 -13.28 -4.95
CA GLY A 6 9.67 -13.14 -3.52
C GLY A 6 10.33 -11.81 -3.20
N LEU A 7 11.28 -11.37 -4.04
CA LEU A 7 11.92 -10.05 -3.91
C LEU A 7 10.92 -8.91 -4.15
N LEU A 8 10.10 -9.01 -5.22
CA LEU A 8 9.08 -8.00 -5.52
C LEU A 8 8.09 -7.84 -4.37
N ARG A 9 7.62 -8.95 -3.79
CA ARG A 9 6.76 -8.94 -2.61
C ARG A 9 7.44 -8.26 -1.42
N GLY A 10 8.69 -8.64 -1.12
CA GLY A 10 9.47 -8.04 -0.03
C GLY A 10 9.64 -6.54 -0.23
N PHE A 11 9.93 -6.10 -1.45
CA PHE A 11 10.06 -4.69 -1.79
C PHE A 11 8.74 -3.92 -1.59
N MET A 12 7.63 -4.42 -2.14
CA MET A 12 6.31 -3.79 -1.98
C MET A 12 5.87 -3.75 -0.51
N GLY A 13 6.15 -4.83 0.23
CA GLY A 13 5.89 -4.90 1.66
C GLY A 13 6.73 -3.89 2.44
N LEU A 14 8.01 -3.73 2.10
CA LEU A 14 8.90 -2.77 2.75
C LEU A 14 8.46 -1.32 2.49
N VAL A 15 8.05 -0.99 1.27
CA VAL A 15 7.52 0.34 0.93
C VAL A 15 6.31 0.68 1.80
N LEU A 16 5.33 -0.21 1.92
CA LEU A 16 4.15 -0.01 2.77
C LEU A 16 4.53 0.08 4.25
N LEU A 17 5.37 -0.83 4.72
CA LEU A 17 5.79 -0.88 6.12
C LEU A 17 6.53 0.42 6.53
N LEU A 18 7.45 0.90 5.70
CA LEU A 18 8.19 2.13 5.98
C LEU A 18 7.28 3.36 6.00
N ASN A 19 6.31 3.47 5.08
CA ASN A 19 5.32 4.55 5.11
C ASN A 19 4.38 4.45 6.31
N GLY A 20 3.98 3.23 6.69
CA GLY A 20 3.19 3.00 7.90
C GLY A 20 3.96 3.38 9.17
N LEU A 21 5.23 2.98 9.29
CA LEU A 21 6.11 3.36 10.41
C LEU A 21 6.40 4.86 10.42
N ALA A 22 6.55 5.50 9.26
CA ALA A 22 6.69 6.96 9.15
C ALA A 22 5.50 7.69 9.79
N LYS A 23 4.28 7.17 9.62
CA LYS A 23 3.07 7.69 10.27
C LYS A 23 3.05 7.46 11.79
N VAL A 24 3.62 6.35 12.26
CA VAL A 24 3.73 6.09 13.72
C VAL A 24 4.71 7.04 14.38
N PHE A 25 5.91 7.20 13.78
CA PHE A 25 7.03 7.93 14.36
C PHE A 25 7.15 9.39 13.86
N GLU A 26 6.27 9.81 12.95
CA GLU A 26 6.27 11.16 12.33
C GLU A 26 7.61 11.48 11.63
N VAL A 27 8.11 10.53 10.84
CA VAL A 27 9.36 10.65 10.11
C VAL A 27 9.08 10.97 8.64
N HIS A 28 9.50 12.16 8.17
CA HIS A 28 9.27 12.61 6.79
C HIS A 28 10.27 12.03 5.78
N SER A 29 11.47 11.66 6.20
CA SER A 29 12.50 11.18 5.27
C SER A 29 13.55 10.33 5.95
N ILE A 30 14.15 9.42 5.16
CA ILE A 30 15.32 8.64 5.55
C ILE A 30 16.50 9.04 4.65
N ARG A 31 17.66 9.28 5.26
CA ARG A 31 18.90 9.59 4.53
C ARG A 31 19.79 8.36 4.45
N LEU A 32 20.13 7.98 3.23
CA LEU A 32 21.04 6.88 2.92
C LEU A 32 22.24 7.43 2.15
N GLY A 33 23.21 7.97 2.86
CA GLY A 33 24.33 8.71 2.27
C GLY A 33 23.83 9.97 1.55
N PRO A 34 24.13 10.13 0.25
CA PRO A 34 23.65 11.27 -0.55
C PRO A 34 22.16 11.15 -0.97
N TYR A 35 21.56 9.97 -0.83
CA TYR A 35 20.17 9.72 -1.22
C TYR A 35 19.21 10.05 -0.07
N VAL A 36 18.17 10.81 -0.37
CA VAL A 36 17.07 11.12 0.56
C VAL A 36 15.80 10.46 0.04
N ALA A 37 15.29 9.49 0.79
CA ALA A 37 14.00 8.87 0.53
C ALA A 37 12.92 9.59 1.35
N ASN A 38 11.97 10.24 0.68
CA ASN A 38 10.82 10.82 1.35
C ASN A 38 9.81 9.73 1.70
N LEU A 39 9.25 9.85 2.89
CA LEU A 39 8.19 8.99 3.42
C LEU A 39 6.94 9.82 3.63
N ILE A 40 5.78 9.16 3.58
CA ILE A 40 4.48 9.82 3.78
C ILE A 40 4.06 9.64 5.24
N ASP A 41 4.14 10.71 6.02
CA ASP A 41 3.65 10.72 7.39
C ASP A 41 2.15 11.07 7.50
N ARG A 42 1.65 11.34 8.71
CA ARG A 42 0.23 11.67 8.93
C ARG A 42 -0.15 13.05 8.39
N ALA A 43 0.73 14.03 8.52
CA ALA A 43 0.50 15.38 7.99
C ALA A 43 0.46 15.36 6.46
N ASP A 44 1.41 14.67 5.84
CA ASP A 44 1.45 14.44 4.38
C ASP A 44 0.21 13.70 3.91
N THR A 45 -0.25 12.68 4.64
CA THR A 45 -1.47 11.94 4.30
C THR A 45 -2.68 12.86 4.25
N ARG A 46 -2.84 13.72 5.26
CA ARG A 46 -3.93 14.70 5.30
C ARG A 46 -3.82 15.71 4.16
N PHE A 47 -2.62 16.21 3.92
CA PHE A 47 -2.33 17.16 2.84
C PHE A 47 -2.66 16.56 1.47
N ILE A 48 -2.19 15.36 1.18
CA ILE A 48 -2.44 14.64 -0.07
C ILE A 48 -3.95 14.43 -0.27
N LEU A 49 -4.65 13.89 0.73
CA LEU A 49 -6.10 13.69 0.63
C LEU A 49 -6.83 14.98 0.30
N ASN A 50 -6.51 16.07 1.02
CA ASN A 50 -7.16 17.36 0.80
C ASN A 50 -6.84 17.95 -0.58
N VAL A 51 -5.58 18.01 -0.95
CA VAL A 51 -5.15 18.62 -2.21
C VAL A 51 -5.66 17.82 -3.40
N GLU A 52 -5.48 16.49 -3.40
CA GLU A 52 -5.80 15.68 -4.56
C GLU A 52 -7.31 15.53 -4.79
N ALA A 53 -8.11 15.47 -3.71
CA ALA A 53 -9.58 15.44 -3.85
C ALA A 53 -10.17 16.78 -4.29
N ASN A 54 -9.52 17.93 -3.97
CA ASN A 54 -10.08 19.26 -4.13
C ASN A 54 -9.36 20.13 -5.17
N ARG A 55 -8.27 19.63 -5.80
CA ARG A 55 -7.49 20.39 -6.79
C ARG A 55 -8.35 20.89 -7.96
N ASN A 56 -9.27 20.06 -8.44
CA ASN A 56 -10.19 20.39 -9.51
C ASN A 56 -11.63 20.51 -8.99
N ALA A 57 -12.40 21.45 -9.53
CA ALA A 57 -13.79 21.66 -9.14
C ALA A 57 -14.67 20.40 -9.32
N ARG A 58 -14.30 19.52 -10.27
CA ARG A 58 -14.98 18.26 -10.52
C ARG A 58 -13.95 17.13 -10.61
N HIS A 59 -14.04 16.20 -9.66
CA HIS A 59 -13.27 14.96 -9.76
C HIS A 59 -13.93 14.03 -10.81
N PRO A 60 -13.12 13.35 -11.70
CA PRO A 60 -13.67 12.47 -12.75
C PRO A 60 -14.52 11.34 -12.22
N LEU A 61 -14.20 10.81 -11.04
CA LEU A 61 -14.99 9.79 -10.38
C LEU A 61 -15.98 10.43 -9.41
N PRO A 62 -17.30 10.25 -9.64
CA PRO A 62 -18.31 10.76 -8.71
C PRO A 62 -18.14 10.11 -7.34
N GLY A 63 -18.33 10.88 -6.28
CA GLY A 63 -18.27 10.39 -4.90
C GLY A 63 -16.88 10.38 -4.25
N ILE A 64 -15.77 10.38 -4.99
CA ILE A 64 -14.41 10.41 -4.39
C ILE A 64 -14.24 11.66 -3.52
N ARG A 65 -14.64 12.83 -4.01
CA ARG A 65 -14.53 14.08 -3.27
C ARG A 65 -15.35 14.07 -1.98
N SER A 66 -16.60 13.61 -2.04
CA SER A 66 -17.46 13.48 -0.86
C SER A 66 -16.89 12.47 0.13
N LEU A 67 -16.43 11.31 -0.35
CA LEU A 67 -15.79 10.30 0.49
C LEU A 67 -14.57 10.89 1.23
N VAL A 68 -13.73 11.63 0.53
CA VAL A 68 -12.54 12.21 1.15
C VAL A 68 -12.91 13.32 2.13
N ASN A 69 -13.77 14.26 1.76
CA ASN A 69 -14.08 15.43 2.59
C ASN A 69 -15.00 15.06 3.77
N ASP A 70 -16.08 14.31 3.50
CA ASP A 70 -17.14 14.09 4.48
C ASP A 70 -16.85 12.90 5.41
N VAL A 71 -16.00 11.96 4.97
CA VAL A 71 -15.65 10.78 5.76
C VAL A 71 -14.21 10.85 6.27
N PHE A 72 -13.21 10.96 5.38
CA PHE A 72 -11.82 10.86 5.80
C PHE A 72 -11.30 12.12 6.47
N LEU A 73 -11.49 13.29 5.87
CA LEU A 73 -10.99 14.55 6.42
C LEU A 73 -11.84 15.05 7.59
N ALA A 74 -13.16 14.87 7.55
CA ALA A 74 -14.05 15.22 8.65
C ALA A 74 -13.72 14.45 9.94
N HIS A 75 -13.28 13.21 9.81
CA HIS A 75 -12.92 12.34 10.94
C HIS A 75 -11.45 11.90 10.87
N PHE A 76 -10.55 12.79 10.45
CA PHE A 76 -9.15 12.44 10.19
C PHE A 76 -8.43 11.91 11.44
N GLY A 77 -8.78 12.38 12.64
CA GLY A 77 -8.24 11.86 13.89
C GLY A 77 -8.37 10.35 14.06
N PHE A 78 -9.47 9.76 13.56
CA PHE A 78 -9.70 8.31 13.53
C PHE A 78 -9.03 7.66 12.30
N TRP A 79 -9.28 8.19 11.10
CA TRP A 79 -8.85 7.58 9.85
C TRP A 79 -7.33 7.53 9.69
N GLN A 80 -6.59 8.50 10.23
CA GLN A 80 -5.13 8.45 10.20
C GLN A 80 -4.57 7.15 10.81
N TRP A 81 -5.19 6.67 11.91
CA TRP A 81 -4.77 5.43 12.56
C TRP A 81 -5.22 4.18 11.80
N VAL A 82 -6.37 4.24 11.14
CA VAL A 82 -6.83 3.15 10.25
C VAL A 82 -5.86 3.00 9.09
N PHE A 83 -5.49 4.09 8.42
CA PHE A 83 -4.50 4.04 7.33
C PHE A 83 -3.13 3.56 7.82
N THR A 84 -2.67 4.06 8.96
CA THR A 84 -1.41 3.62 9.55
C THR A 84 -1.41 2.12 9.87
N ALA A 85 -2.45 1.63 10.54
CA ALA A 85 -2.58 0.23 10.88
C ALA A 85 -2.67 -0.67 9.64
N ALA A 86 -3.39 -0.22 8.61
CA ALA A 86 -3.47 -0.92 7.34
C ALA A 86 -2.10 -1.03 6.66
N GLU A 87 -1.36 0.07 6.54
CA GLU A 87 -0.03 0.07 5.92
C GLU A 87 0.98 -0.79 6.68
N VAL A 88 1.03 -0.67 8.02
CA VAL A 88 1.91 -1.49 8.85
C VAL A 88 1.51 -2.96 8.74
N GLY A 89 0.22 -3.28 8.89
CA GLY A 89 -0.26 -4.66 8.85
C GLY A 89 -0.04 -5.33 7.50
N ILE A 90 -0.45 -4.68 6.42
CA ILE A 90 -0.26 -5.19 5.05
C ILE A 90 1.23 -5.29 4.72
N GLY A 91 2.02 -4.27 5.08
CA GLY A 91 3.46 -4.26 4.86
C GLY A 91 4.16 -5.42 5.59
N LEU A 92 3.82 -5.67 6.85
CA LEU A 92 4.34 -6.81 7.62
C LEU A 92 3.96 -8.14 6.98
N LEU A 93 2.69 -8.33 6.61
CA LEU A 93 2.23 -9.57 5.97
C LEU A 93 2.98 -9.83 4.66
N LEU A 94 3.20 -8.81 3.84
CA LEU A 94 3.96 -8.92 2.59
C LEU A 94 5.44 -9.22 2.86
N VAL A 95 6.10 -8.53 3.79
CA VAL A 95 7.51 -8.77 4.13
C VAL A 95 7.69 -10.20 4.63
N LEU A 96 6.87 -10.63 5.58
CA LEU A 96 6.91 -11.98 6.13
C LEU A 96 6.47 -13.06 5.13
N GLY A 97 5.72 -12.68 4.10
CA GLY A 97 5.11 -13.63 3.16
C GLY A 97 4.07 -14.52 3.81
N LEU A 98 3.26 -13.93 4.68
CA LEU A 98 2.13 -14.58 5.34
C LEU A 98 0.83 -14.12 4.70
N ALA A 99 0.00 -15.08 4.28
CA ALA A 99 -1.22 -14.81 3.51
C ALA A 99 -0.96 -13.82 2.37
N SER A 100 0.14 -14.02 1.66
CA SER A 100 0.77 -13.04 0.77
C SER A 100 -0.17 -12.52 -0.33
N ARG A 101 -1.05 -13.37 -0.84
CA ARG A 101 -2.03 -13.00 -1.89
C ARG A 101 -3.15 -12.12 -1.34
N LEU A 102 -3.62 -12.37 -0.10
CA LEU A 102 -4.60 -11.53 0.57
C LEU A 102 -3.99 -10.16 0.91
N ALA A 103 -2.76 -10.16 1.42
CA ALA A 103 -2.04 -8.92 1.71
C ALA A 103 -1.80 -8.10 0.44
N ALA A 104 -1.42 -8.75 -0.68
CA ALA A 104 -1.29 -8.08 -1.97
C ALA A 104 -2.63 -7.51 -2.47
N LEU A 105 -3.74 -8.23 -2.28
CA LEU A 105 -5.07 -7.73 -2.62
C LEU A 105 -5.45 -6.49 -1.79
N ALA A 106 -5.20 -6.52 -0.48
CA ALA A 106 -5.45 -5.37 0.39
C ALA A 106 -4.59 -4.15 -0.01
N ALA A 107 -3.29 -4.38 -0.30
CA ALA A 107 -2.41 -3.35 -0.85
C ALA A 107 -2.92 -2.82 -2.20
N LEU A 108 -3.41 -3.68 -3.08
CA LEU A 108 -3.96 -3.30 -4.38
C LEU A 108 -5.18 -2.39 -4.22
N PHE A 109 -6.07 -2.64 -3.25
CA PHE A 109 -7.17 -1.73 -2.94
C PHE A 109 -6.68 -0.37 -2.48
N GLN A 110 -5.67 -0.31 -1.62
CA GLN A 110 -5.10 0.95 -1.14
C GLN A 110 -4.43 1.74 -2.27
N PHE A 111 -3.58 1.10 -3.08
CA PHE A 111 -2.96 1.75 -4.24
C PHE A 111 -3.98 2.09 -5.33
N GLY A 112 -5.00 1.27 -5.52
CA GLY A 112 -6.11 1.54 -6.43
C GLY A 112 -6.93 2.77 -6.01
N PHE A 113 -7.18 2.94 -4.71
CA PHE A 113 -7.79 4.15 -4.17
C PHE A 113 -6.92 5.39 -4.43
N LEU A 114 -5.61 5.30 -4.17
CA LEU A 114 -4.69 6.40 -4.48
C LEU A 114 -4.65 6.70 -5.98
N ALA A 115 -4.60 5.69 -6.82
CA ALA A 115 -4.66 5.87 -8.28
C ALA A 115 -5.97 6.56 -8.70
N ALA A 116 -7.11 6.16 -8.11
CA ALA A 116 -8.40 6.81 -8.36
C ALA A 116 -8.41 8.27 -7.88
N LEU A 117 -7.82 8.55 -6.72
CA LEU A 117 -7.70 9.90 -6.16
C LEU A 117 -6.87 10.83 -7.07
N TYR A 118 -5.81 10.29 -7.67
CA TYR A 118 -4.92 11.05 -8.56
C TYR A 118 -5.42 11.21 -10.00
N LEU A 119 -6.54 10.59 -10.39
CA LEU A 119 -7.06 10.67 -11.77
C LEU A 119 -7.38 12.07 -12.25
N SER A 120 -7.64 13.03 -11.35
CA SER A 120 -7.92 14.41 -11.70
C SER A 120 -6.67 15.27 -11.91
N ASN A 121 -5.50 14.71 -11.70
CA ASN A 121 -4.25 15.47 -11.67
C ASN A 121 -3.31 15.02 -12.79
N ASP A 122 -2.60 15.98 -13.36
CA ASP A 122 -1.56 15.72 -14.35
C ASP A 122 -0.42 14.92 -13.70
N ARG A 123 -0.42 13.63 -13.96
CA ARG A 123 0.59 12.68 -13.47
C ARG A 123 1.26 11.97 -14.64
N TRP A 124 2.50 11.58 -14.44
CA TRP A 124 3.20 10.77 -15.42
C TRP A 124 2.54 9.41 -15.56
N LEU A 125 2.38 8.92 -16.80
CA LEU A 125 1.73 7.64 -17.10
C LEU A 125 2.27 6.47 -16.28
N PHE A 126 3.53 6.49 -15.90
CA PHE A 126 4.17 5.39 -15.16
C PHE A 126 4.01 5.48 -13.63
N GLU A 127 3.62 6.63 -13.04
CA GLU A 127 3.57 6.79 -11.58
C GLU A 127 2.60 5.79 -10.92
N GLN A 128 1.38 5.74 -11.39
CA GLN A 128 0.36 4.85 -10.81
C GLN A 128 0.56 3.37 -11.17
N PRO A 129 0.88 3.00 -12.42
CA PRO A 129 1.14 1.62 -12.78
C PRO A 129 2.30 0.98 -12.03
N LEU A 130 3.34 1.73 -11.64
CA LEU A 130 4.47 1.20 -10.86
C LEU A 130 4.06 0.66 -9.49
N GLY A 131 3.00 1.19 -8.88
CA GLY A 131 2.45 0.64 -7.64
C GLY A 131 1.43 -0.48 -7.87
N VAL A 132 0.53 -0.29 -8.83
CA VAL A 132 -0.63 -1.17 -9.07
C VAL A 132 -0.25 -2.49 -9.73
N LEU A 133 0.56 -2.47 -10.81
CA LEU A 133 0.90 -3.67 -11.57
C LEU A 133 1.66 -4.73 -10.76
N PRO A 134 2.70 -4.39 -9.96
CA PRO A 134 3.35 -5.36 -9.11
C PRO A 134 2.40 -6.05 -8.12
N LEU A 135 1.49 -5.29 -7.52
CA LEU A 135 0.51 -5.83 -6.58
C LEU A 135 -0.50 -6.73 -7.26
N LEU A 136 -0.97 -6.35 -8.45
CA LEU A 136 -1.86 -7.19 -9.27
C LEU A 136 -1.21 -8.55 -9.56
N LEU A 137 0.06 -8.58 -9.96
CA LEU A 137 0.81 -9.82 -10.18
C LEU A 137 0.94 -10.65 -8.89
N LEU A 138 1.18 -10.01 -7.75
CA LEU A 138 1.32 -10.69 -6.46
C LEU A 138 0.00 -11.28 -5.94
N VAL A 139 -1.16 -10.77 -6.34
CA VAL A 139 -2.46 -11.38 -6.05
C VAL A 139 -2.60 -12.74 -6.74
N TRP A 140 -2.11 -12.86 -7.97
CA TRP A 140 -2.20 -14.11 -8.74
C TRP A 140 -1.12 -15.12 -8.35
N ILE A 141 0.07 -14.66 -8.03
CA ILE A 141 1.25 -15.50 -7.83
C ILE A 141 1.46 -15.78 -6.33
N PRO A 142 1.54 -17.04 -5.89
CA PRO A 142 1.78 -17.39 -4.49
C PRO A 142 3.24 -17.13 -4.09
N SER A 143 3.64 -15.86 -4.08
CA SER A 143 5.01 -15.42 -3.82
C SER A 143 5.47 -15.67 -2.36
N GLY A 144 4.53 -15.83 -1.44
CA GLY A 144 4.80 -16.11 -0.02
C GLY A 144 5.40 -17.48 0.24
N ARG A 145 5.34 -18.40 -0.74
CA ARG A 145 6.00 -19.70 -0.67
C ARG A 145 7.51 -19.63 -0.86
N VAL A 146 7.99 -18.56 -1.44
CA VAL A 146 9.43 -18.34 -1.64
C VAL A 146 9.92 -17.35 -0.59
N TRP A 147 10.77 -17.82 0.30
CA TRP A 147 11.31 -17.03 1.43
C TRP A 147 10.24 -16.39 2.33
N GLY A 148 9.06 -16.99 2.41
CA GLY A 148 7.97 -16.49 3.23
C GLY A 148 7.32 -17.59 4.08
N VAL A 149 6.50 -17.14 5.03
CA VAL A 149 5.80 -18.03 5.97
C VAL A 149 4.80 -18.95 5.27
N ASP A 150 4.20 -18.53 4.15
CA ASP A 150 3.26 -19.36 3.37
C ASP A 150 3.89 -20.67 2.87
N GLY A 151 5.23 -20.71 2.73
CA GLY A 151 5.98 -21.90 2.32
C GLY A 151 6.58 -22.70 3.49
N SER A 152 6.37 -22.25 4.73
CA SER A 152 6.94 -22.86 5.92
C SER A 152 6.02 -23.93 6.52
N PRO A 153 6.54 -24.83 7.36
CA PRO A 153 5.72 -25.81 8.08
C PRO A 153 4.74 -25.20 9.10
N LEU A 154 4.82 -23.89 9.35
CA LEU A 154 3.89 -23.16 10.22
C LEU A 154 2.49 -23.07 9.59
N VAL A 155 2.40 -23.10 8.26
CA VAL A 155 1.11 -23.15 7.56
C VAL A 155 0.68 -24.60 7.40
N PRO A 156 -0.46 -25.02 7.99
CA PRO A 156 -0.94 -26.39 7.88
C PRO A 156 -1.06 -26.85 6.42
N ALA A 157 -0.66 -28.09 6.13
CA ALA A 157 -0.65 -28.65 4.77
C ALA A 157 -2.00 -28.52 4.04
N ARG A 158 -3.12 -28.54 4.77
CA ARG A 158 -4.49 -28.36 4.22
C ARG A 158 -4.73 -26.98 3.55
N PHE A 159 -3.93 -25.98 3.93
CA PHE A 159 -4.02 -24.62 3.36
C PHE A 159 -2.95 -24.37 2.29
N THR A 160 -1.88 -25.19 2.28
CA THR A 160 -0.80 -25.06 1.31
C THR A 160 -1.34 -25.29 -0.11
N GLY A 161 -1.26 -24.27 -0.95
CA GLY A 161 -1.73 -24.36 -2.32
C GLY A 161 -3.15 -23.85 -2.57
N ARG A 162 -3.88 -23.48 -1.52
CA ARG A 162 -5.18 -22.82 -1.63
C ARG A 162 -5.02 -21.33 -1.44
N TRP A 163 -5.91 -20.58 -2.06
CA TRP A 163 -6.00 -19.14 -1.80
C TRP A 163 -6.39 -18.93 -0.32
N PRO A 164 -5.75 -18.04 0.45
CA PRO A 164 -4.83 -16.96 0.08
C PRO A 164 -3.32 -17.27 0.22
N PHE A 165 -2.91 -18.55 0.45
CA PHE A 165 -1.53 -19.00 0.70
C PHE A 165 -0.81 -19.52 -0.55
#